data_0163a990b434acaa6d43fdb83e3a2cb0
#
_entry.id   0163a990b434acaa6d43fdb83e3a2cb0
#
_cell.length_a   1.000
_cell.length_b   1.000
_cell.length_c   1.000
_cell.angle_alpha   90.00
_cell.angle_beta   90.00
_cell.angle_gamma   90.00
#
_symmetry.space_group_name_H-M   'P 1'
#
loop_
_entity.id
_entity.type
_entity.pdbx_description
1 polymer ?
#
loop_
_entity_poly.entity_id
_entity_poly.type
_entity_poly.pdbx_seq_one_letter_code
_entity_poly.pdbx_strand_id
1 'polypeptide(L)'
;MEAFRVDPRQTTAEEHAEGVRQAQTLFKLNHTMPFTEEYFSLVRELFGKNLGEGTTVMPGITGVCFEKVRIGKNVMIMNNCLMMSRGGITIDDGAMIAANVQLIANNHDLQDRTILLCKPVHIGRNAWIGAGATILPGVTVGENAVVAAGAVVTKDVAPGTIVGGNPAKFIKNV
;
A
#
# COMPACT_ATOMS: atom_id res chain seq x y z
N MET A 1 -0.69 15.97 -0.41
CA MET A 1 -1.81 15.97 -1.39
C MET A 1 -3.10 16.17 -0.62
N GLU A 2 -4.02 16.97 -1.14
CA GLU A 2 -5.31 17.20 -0.49
C GLU A 2 -6.20 15.95 -0.53
N ALA A 3 -7.12 15.85 0.44
CA ALA A 3 -8.14 14.82 0.43
C ALA A 3 -9.13 15.07 -0.71
N PHE A 4 -9.55 14.01 -1.39
CA PHE A 4 -10.58 14.10 -2.41
C PHE A 4 -11.67 13.06 -2.17
N ARG A 5 -12.84 13.31 -2.76
CA ARG A 5 -14.02 12.45 -2.61
C ARG A 5 -14.19 11.62 -3.88
N VAL A 6 -14.58 10.37 -3.72
CA VAL A 6 -14.95 9.48 -4.82
C VAL A 6 -16.33 8.90 -4.55
N ASP A 7 -17.23 9.03 -5.51
CA ASP A 7 -18.54 8.38 -5.48
C ASP A 7 -18.48 7.12 -6.38
N PRO A 8 -18.43 5.91 -5.81
CA PRO A 8 -18.37 4.68 -6.58
C PRO A 8 -19.58 4.45 -7.51
N ARG A 9 -20.71 5.14 -7.25
CA ARG A 9 -21.89 5.07 -8.14
C ARG A 9 -21.66 5.75 -9.49
N GLN A 10 -20.62 6.58 -9.59
CA GLN A 10 -20.22 7.30 -10.81
C GLN A 10 -19.04 6.63 -11.52
N THR A 11 -18.67 5.40 -11.12
CA THR A 11 -17.61 4.62 -11.77
C THR A 11 -17.92 4.43 -13.25
N THR A 12 -16.99 4.79 -14.13
CA THR A 12 -17.14 4.61 -15.58
C THR A 12 -17.02 3.13 -15.97
N ALA A 13 -17.49 2.80 -17.18
CA ALA A 13 -17.34 1.43 -17.71
C ALA A 13 -15.85 1.04 -17.85
N GLU A 14 -14.97 1.98 -18.18
CA GLU A 14 -13.53 1.76 -18.29
C GLU A 14 -12.89 1.47 -16.92
N GLU A 15 -13.22 2.27 -15.91
CA GLU A 15 -12.76 2.04 -14.53
C GLU A 15 -13.25 0.70 -13.99
N HIS A 16 -14.50 0.33 -14.30
CA HIS A 16 -15.04 -0.97 -13.92
C HIS A 16 -14.29 -2.12 -14.60
N ALA A 17 -14.05 -2.03 -15.91
CA ALA A 17 -13.31 -3.02 -16.68
C ALA A 17 -11.86 -3.18 -16.14
N GLU A 18 -11.20 -2.07 -15.82
CA GLU A 18 -9.86 -2.10 -15.22
C GLU A 18 -9.88 -2.76 -13.84
N GLY A 19 -10.87 -2.46 -13.01
CA GLY A 19 -11.04 -3.13 -11.72
C GLY A 19 -11.22 -4.64 -11.85
N VAL A 20 -12.01 -5.10 -12.81
CA VAL A 20 -12.19 -6.52 -13.13
C VAL A 20 -10.88 -7.16 -13.59
N ARG A 21 -10.16 -6.50 -14.51
CA ARG A 21 -8.85 -6.96 -15.00
C ARG A 21 -7.88 -7.15 -13.82
N GLN A 22 -7.75 -6.15 -12.97
CA GLN A 22 -6.87 -6.21 -11.80
C GLN A 22 -7.26 -7.34 -10.83
N ALA A 23 -8.54 -7.51 -10.56
CA ALA A 23 -9.01 -8.59 -9.68
C ALA A 23 -8.66 -9.98 -10.24
N GLN A 24 -8.79 -10.16 -11.57
CA GLN A 24 -8.42 -11.41 -12.25
C GLN A 24 -6.90 -11.64 -12.25
N THR A 25 -6.10 -10.59 -12.52
CA THR A 25 -4.63 -10.67 -12.45
C THR A 25 -4.16 -10.99 -11.04
N LEU A 26 -4.75 -10.33 -10.04
CA LEU A 26 -4.46 -10.56 -8.62
C LEU A 26 -4.80 -11.99 -8.19
N PHE A 27 -5.93 -12.53 -8.64
CA PHE A 27 -6.30 -13.92 -8.38
C PHE A 27 -5.26 -14.88 -8.96
N LYS A 28 -4.88 -14.70 -10.23
CA LYS A 28 -3.85 -15.53 -10.89
C LYS A 28 -2.52 -15.43 -10.15
N LEU A 29 -2.07 -14.20 -9.83
CA LEU A 29 -0.82 -13.96 -9.10
C LEU A 29 -0.77 -14.74 -7.79
N ASN A 30 -1.84 -14.69 -7.00
CA ASN A 30 -1.88 -15.35 -5.70
C ASN A 30 -2.00 -16.88 -5.76
N HIS A 31 -2.27 -17.44 -6.95
CA HIS A 31 -2.35 -18.90 -7.18
C HIS A 31 -1.23 -19.41 -8.10
N THR A 32 -0.30 -18.55 -8.52
CA THR A 32 0.86 -18.92 -9.32
C THR A 32 2.06 -19.23 -8.42
N MET A 33 2.86 -20.24 -8.80
CA MET A 33 4.09 -20.63 -8.08
C MET A 33 5.02 -19.41 -7.96
N PRO A 34 5.39 -19.00 -6.74
CA PRO A 34 6.28 -17.87 -6.55
C PRO A 34 7.64 -18.05 -7.23
N PHE A 35 8.25 -16.93 -7.60
CA PHE A 35 9.61 -16.86 -8.19
C PHE A 35 9.76 -17.55 -9.56
N THR A 36 8.66 -17.85 -10.24
CA THR A 36 8.66 -18.24 -11.66
C THR A 36 8.59 -17.00 -12.55
N GLU A 37 8.97 -17.14 -13.84
CA GLU A 37 8.83 -16.06 -14.81
C GLU A 37 7.36 -15.64 -14.99
N GLU A 38 6.44 -16.60 -14.92
CA GLU A 38 4.99 -16.31 -14.93
C GLU A 38 4.59 -15.45 -13.74
N TYR A 39 5.08 -15.75 -12.52
CA TYR A 39 4.83 -14.96 -11.33
C TYR A 39 5.31 -13.52 -11.51
N PHE A 40 6.54 -13.33 -11.95
CA PHE A 40 7.10 -12.00 -12.18
C PHE A 40 6.38 -11.25 -13.29
N SER A 41 5.89 -11.94 -14.32
CA SER A 41 5.08 -11.34 -15.39
C SER A 41 3.76 -10.78 -14.84
N LEU A 42 3.07 -11.53 -13.96
CA LEU A 42 1.83 -11.09 -13.32
C LEU A 42 2.05 -9.90 -12.37
N VAL A 43 3.17 -9.87 -11.64
CA VAL A 43 3.54 -8.70 -10.82
C VAL A 43 3.72 -7.48 -11.71
N ARG A 44 4.47 -7.59 -12.83
CA ARG A 44 4.65 -6.50 -13.79
C ARG A 44 3.33 -6.07 -14.44
N GLU A 45 2.44 -7.02 -14.74
CA GLU A 45 1.11 -6.71 -15.28
C GLU A 45 0.26 -5.91 -14.29
N LEU A 46 0.32 -6.26 -12.99
CA LEU A 46 -0.49 -5.62 -11.95
C LEU A 46 -0.05 -4.18 -11.66
N PHE A 47 1.26 -3.94 -11.55
CA PHE A 47 1.82 -2.62 -11.19
C PHE A 47 2.29 -1.79 -12.39
N GLY A 48 2.50 -2.42 -13.55
CA GLY A 48 2.94 -1.76 -14.77
C GLY A 48 4.26 -0.99 -14.61
N LYS A 49 4.32 0.20 -15.18
CA LYS A 49 5.48 1.11 -15.13
C LYS A 49 5.77 1.68 -13.74
N ASN A 50 4.90 1.45 -12.79
CA ASN A 50 5.01 1.96 -11.42
C ASN A 50 5.82 1.03 -10.50
N LEU A 51 6.37 -0.06 -11.01
CA LEU A 51 7.21 -1.01 -10.27
C LEU A 51 8.68 -0.73 -10.53
N GLY A 52 9.43 -0.36 -9.48
CA GLY A 52 10.86 -0.13 -9.55
C GLY A 52 11.68 -1.42 -9.68
N GLU A 53 12.86 -1.29 -10.27
CA GLU A 53 13.81 -2.38 -10.47
C GLU A 53 14.27 -2.99 -9.12
N GLY A 54 14.51 -4.30 -9.08
CA GLY A 54 14.98 -5.01 -7.89
C GLY A 54 13.93 -5.20 -6.80
N THR A 55 12.68 -4.76 -7.05
CA THR A 55 11.59 -4.88 -6.08
C THR A 55 11.03 -6.30 -6.08
N THR A 56 10.80 -6.81 -4.87
CA THR A 56 10.20 -8.13 -4.63
C THR A 56 8.80 -7.95 -4.02
N VAL A 57 7.81 -8.58 -4.64
CA VAL A 57 6.44 -8.66 -4.11
C VAL A 57 6.14 -10.12 -3.84
N MET A 58 5.81 -10.45 -2.59
CA MET A 58 5.48 -11.82 -2.18
C MET A 58 3.99 -12.13 -2.37
N PRO A 59 3.60 -13.42 -2.46
CA PRO A 59 2.21 -13.81 -2.65
C PRO A 59 1.26 -13.40 -1.52
N GLY A 60 -0.04 -13.43 -1.83
CA GLY A 60 -1.09 -13.13 -0.88
C GLY A 60 -1.43 -11.65 -0.77
N ILE A 61 -0.85 -10.80 -1.65
CA ILE A 61 -1.28 -9.39 -1.66
C ILE A 61 -2.74 -9.29 -2.05
N THR A 62 -3.44 -8.30 -1.47
CA THR A 62 -4.85 -8.01 -1.76
C THR A 62 -5.04 -6.50 -1.89
N GLY A 63 -6.12 -6.08 -2.50
CA GLY A 63 -6.40 -4.65 -2.61
C GLY A 63 -7.14 -4.25 -3.87
N VAL A 64 -7.12 -2.93 -4.15
CA VAL A 64 -7.79 -2.32 -5.29
C VAL A 64 -6.96 -1.15 -5.84
N CYS A 65 -7.19 -0.78 -7.11
CA CYS A 65 -6.59 0.40 -7.74
C CYS A 65 -5.05 0.34 -7.76
N PHE A 66 -4.48 -0.79 -8.16
CA PHE A 66 -3.04 -0.99 -8.21
C PHE A 66 -2.32 -0.06 -9.19
N GLU A 67 -3.03 0.50 -10.17
CA GLU A 67 -2.53 1.54 -11.06
C GLU A 67 -2.16 2.84 -10.33
N LYS A 68 -2.66 3.02 -9.10
CA LYS A 68 -2.36 4.16 -8.21
C LYS A 68 -1.28 3.84 -7.17
N VAL A 69 -0.69 2.65 -7.24
CA VAL A 69 0.44 2.26 -6.40
C VAL A 69 1.73 2.54 -7.16
N ARG A 70 2.65 3.27 -6.56
CA ARG A 70 4.01 3.52 -7.07
C ARG A 70 5.00 2.89 -6.11
N ILE A 71 5.87 2.05 -6.61
CA ILE A 71 6.85 1.31 -5.83
C ILE A 71 8.24 1.62 -6.39
N GLY A 72 9.11 2.14 -5.55
CA GLY A 72 10.49 2.44 -5.87
C GLY A 72 11.34 1.20 -6.12
N LYS A 73 12.66 1.41 -6.20
CA LYS A 73 13.64 0.35 -6.44
C LYS A 73 13.99 -0.39 -5.15
N ASN A 74 14.34 -1.68 -5.29
CA ASN A 74 14.80 -2.52 -4.18
C ASN A 74 13.86 -2.54 -2.97
N VAL A 75 12.56 -2.39 -3.20
CA VAL A 75 11.52 -2.50 -2.17
C VAL A 75 11.20 -3.97 -1.93
N MET A 76 10.96 -4.33 -0.67
CA MET A 76 10.50 -5.65 -0.29
C MET A 76 9.06 -5.56 0.26
N ILE A 77 8.13 -6.26 -0.37
CA ILE A 77 6.75 -6.38 0.09
C ILE A 77 6.49 -7.85 0.41
N MET A 78 6.29 -8.13 1.69
CA MET A 78 6.08 -9.49 2.20
C MET A 78 4.63 -9.96 2.03
N ASN A 79 4.38 -11.20 2.39
CA ASN A 79 3.11 -11.89 2.19
C ASN A 79 1.90 -11.19 2.83
N ASN A 80 0.73 -11.37 2.22
CA ASN A 80 -0.58 -10.99 2.75
C ASN A 80 -0.74 -9.48 3.04
N CYS A 81 -0.05 -8.62 2.32
CA CYS A 81 -0.25 -7.18 2.45
C CYS A 81 -1.54 -6.73 1.76
N LEU A 82 -2.25 -5.80 2.42
CA LEU A 82 -3.45 -5.16 1.89
C LEU A 82 -3.12 -3.75 1.38
N MET A 83 -3.53 -3.44 0.14
CA MET A 83 -3.35 -2.13 -0.50
C MET A 83 -4.70 -1.55 -0.93
N MET A 84 -5.32 -0.74 -0.07
CA MET A 84 -6.53 0.01 -0.41
C MET A 84 -6.14 1.33 -1.08
N SER A 85 -5.85 1.27 -2.38
CA SER A 85 -5.03 2.28 -3.06
C SER A 85 -5.81 3.38 -3.76
N ARG A 86 -7.11 3.52 -3.54
CA ARG A 86 -7.92 4.52 -4.26
C ARG A 86 -7.42 5.96 -4.08
N GLY A 87 -6.83 6.28 -2.93
CA GLY A 87 -6.20 7.57 -2.63
C GLY A 87 -4.75 7.72 -3.14
N GLY A 88 -4.17 6.63 -3.64
CA GLY A 88 -2.76 6.55 -4.03
C GLY A 88 -1.87 6.04 -2.91
N ILE A 89 -0.93 5.17 -3.26
CA ILE A 89 0.13 4.68 -2.37
C ILE A 89 1.46 4.90 -3.06
N THR A 90 2.40 5.52 -2.36
CA THR A 90 3.78 5.66 -2.82
C THR A 90 4.70 4.98 -1.81
N ILE A 91 5.58 4.11 -2.29
CA ILE A 91 6.60 3.42 -1.50
C ILE A 91 7.94 3.75 -2.15
N ASP A 92 8.80 4.46 -1.44
CA ASP A 92 10.10 4.89 -1.96
C ASP A 92 11.13 3.75 -1.92
N ASP A 93 12.30 4.01 -2.54
CA ASP A 93 13.38 3.06 -2.70
C ASP A 93 13.83 2.45 -1.37
N GLY A 94 14.13 1.16 -1.38
CA GLY A 94 14.69 0.43 -0.25
C GLY A 94 13.74 0.20 0.93
N ALA A 95 12.48 0.64 0.84
CA ALA A 95 11.52 0.41 1.92
C ALA A 95 11.23 -1.08 2.11
N MET A 96 10.97 -1.47 3.35
CA MET A 96 10.64 -2.85 3.74
C MET A 96 9.24 -2.90 4.32
N ILE A 97 8.34 -3.61 3.65
CA ILE A 97 6.96 -3.82 4.08
C ILE A 97 6.84 -5.28 4.55
N ALA A 98 6.74 -5.48 5.85
CA ALA A 98 6.63 -6.82 6.42
C ALA A 98 5.26 -7.46 6.16
N ALA A 99 5.12 -8.74 6.51
CA ALA A 99 3.89 -9.51 6.25
C ALA A 99 2.65 -8.93 6.97
N ASN A 100 1.49 -9.09 6.34
CA ASN A 100 0.19 -8.67 6.87
C ASN A 100 0.06 -7.15 7.09
N VAL A 101 0.91 -6.32 6.49
CA VAL A 101 0.79 -4.86 6.56
C VAL A 101 -0.42 -4.40 5.77
N GLN A 102 -1.11 -3.38 6.29
CA GLN A 102 -2.25 -2.74 5.64
C GLN A 102 -1.90 -1.29 5.30
N LEU A 103 -1.91 -0.95 4.02
CA LEU A 103 -1.74 0.41 3.51
C LEU A 103 -3.11 0.91 3.04
N ILE A 104 -3.71 1.80 3.80
CA ILE A 104 -5.09 2.24 3.61
C ILE A 104 -5.10 3.69 3.16
N ALA A 105 -5.40 3.94 1.89
CA ALA A 105 -5.42 5.28 1.30
C ALA A 105 -6.85 5.86 1.12
N ASN A 106 -7.85 5.19 1.65
CA ASN A 106 -9.23 5.69 1.62
C ASN A 106 -10.01 5.28 2.86
N ASN A 107 -11.04 6.05 3.17
CA ASN A 107 -11.99 5.79 4.24
C ASN A 107 -13.40 6.08 3.70
N HIS A 108 -14.45 5.75 4.46
CA HIS A 108 -15.81 6.11 4.11
C HIS A 108 -16.21 7.45 4.75
N ASP A 109 -17.03 8.22 4.04
CA ASP A 109 -17.69 9.40 4.63
C ASP A 109 -18.66 8.94 5.72
N LEU A 110 -18.70 9.66 6.83
CA LEU A 110 -19.52 9.28 7.98
C LEU A 110 -21.02 9.53 7.76
N GLN A 111 -21.38 10.43 6.86
CA GLN A 111 -22.77 10.79 6.55
C GLN A 111 -23.33 9.98 5.37
N ASP A 112 -22.53 9.82 4.30
CA ASP A 112 -22.84 8.93 3.17
C ASP A 112 -21.71 7.91 3.00
N ARG A 113 -21.88 6.73 3.59
CA ARG A 113 -20.85 5.67 3.57
C ARG A 113 -20.60 5.07 2.19
N THR A 114 -21.39 5.43 1.18
CA THR A 114 -21.07 5.09 -0.21
C THR A 114 -19.88 5.91 -0.73
N ILE A 115 -19.75 7.15 -0.24
CA ILE A 115 -18.66 8.04 -0.64
C ILE A 115 -17.37 7.65 0.05
N LEU A 116 -16.27 7.63 -0.73
CA LEU A 116 -14.93 7.40 -0.23
C LEU A 116 -14.19 8.73 -0.04
N LEU A 117 -13.59 8.90 1.11
CA LEU A 117 -12.66 9.97 1.42
C LEU A 117 -11.24 9.44 1.21
N CYS A 118 -10.60 9.92 0.15
CA CYS A 118 -9.30 9.42 -0.30
C CYS A 118 -8.19 10.38 0.11
N LYS A 119 -7.12 9.83 0.71
CA LYS A 119 -5.88 10.54 1.04
C LYS A 119 -4.70 9.61 0.76
N PRO A 120 -3.63 10.10 0.10
CA PRO A 120 -2.51 9.24 -0.22
C PRO A 120 -1.78 8.75 1.03
N VAL A 121 -1.18 7.57 0.92
CA VAL A 121 -0.20 7.04 1.87
C VAL A 121 1.18 7.15 1.23
N HIS A 122 2.17 7.59 2.00
CA HIS A 122 3.55 7.65 1.55
C HIS A 122 4.48 6.94 2.55
N ILE A 123 5.25 5.99 2.05
CA ILE A 123 6.30 5.28 2.79
C ILE A 123 7.63 5.76 2.24
N GLY A 124 8.38 6.46 3.07
CA GLY A 124 9.67 7.07 2.72
C GLY A 124 10.78 6.06 2.50
N ARG A 125 11.88 6.53 1.93
CA ARG A 125 13.06 5.74 1.60
C ARG A 125 13.58 4.96 2.81
N ASN A 126 13.93 3.68 2.60
CA ASN A 126 14.44 2.79 3.63
C ASN A 126 13.56 2.68 4.89
N ALA A 127 12.32 3.16 4.87
CA ALA A 127 11.41 2.96 6.00
C ALA A 127 11.09 1.48 6.19
N TRP A 128 10.94 1.06 7.43
CA TRP A 128 10.58 -0.32 7.78
C TRP A 128 9.21 -0.35 8.45
N ILE A 129 8.27 -1.01 7.79
CA ILE A 129 6.91 -1.21 8.30
C ILE A 129 6.83 -2.63 8.86
N GLY A 130 6.73 -2.75 10.18
CA GLY A 130 6.67 -4.02 10.90
C GLY A 130 5.39 -4.81 10.63
N ALA A 131 5.48 -6.13 10.81
CA ALA A 131 4.40 -7.06 10.48
C ALA A 131 3.06 -6.70 11.13
N GLY A 132 1.97 -6.79 10.36
CA GLY A 132 0.62 -6.49 10.84
C GLY A 132 0.34 -5.02 11.16
N ALA A 133 1.26 -4.10 10.86
CA ALA A 133 1.00 -2.68 11.03
C ALA A 133 -0.03 -2.16 10.04
N THR A 134 -0.81 -1.16 10.46
CA THR A 134 -1.81 -0.47 9.63
C THR A 134 -1.43 1.00 9.48
N ILE A 135 -1.28 1.45 8.24
CA ILE A 135 -1.01 2.85 7.91
C ILE A 135 -2.31 3.47 7.38
N LEU A 136 -2.82 4.49 8.07
CA LEU A 136 -4.11 5.09 7.76
C LEU A 136 -4.03 6.17 6.67
N PRO A 137 -5.18 6.57 6.07
CA PRO A 137 -5.23 7.52 4.98
C PRO A 137 -4.59 8.87 5.32
N GLY A 138 -3.72 9.35 4.43
CA GLY A 138 -3.04 10.64 4.56
C GLY A 138 -1.75 10.60 5.36
N VAL A 139 -1.32 9.43 5.83
CA VAL A 139 -0.08 9.30 6.61
C VAL A 139 1.14 9.24 5.72
N THR A 140 2.16 10.00 6.10
CA THR A 140 3.54 9.88 5.60
C THR A 140 4.42 9.24 6.67
N VAL A 141 5.07 8.13 6.33
CA VAL A 141 6.15 7.55 7.13
C VAL A 141 7.48 8.06 6.58
N GLY A 142 8.24 8.79 7.38
CA GLY A 142 9.48 9.45 6.97
C GLY A 142 10.60 8.48 6.62
N GLU A 143 11.61 9.00 5.93
CA GLU A 143 12.82 8.25 5.54
C GLU A 143 13.50 7.61 6.76
N ASN A 144 13.96 6.36 6.63
CA ASN A 144 14.60 5.56 7.69
C ASN A 144 13.75 5.41 8.98
N ALA A 145 12.46 5.72 8.95
CA ALA A 145 11.58 5.50 10.09
C ALA A 145 11.19 4.03 10.23
N VAL A 146 10.87 3.63 11.44
CA VAL A 146 10.43 2.28 11.76
C VAL A 146 9.04 2.33 12.40
N VAL A 147 8.11 1.58 11.83
CA VAL A 147 6.80 1.32 12.42
C VAL A 147 6.85 -0.08 13.05
N ALA A 148 6.67 -0.17 14.36
CA ALA A 148 6.70 -1.44 15.07
C ALA A 148 5.55 -2.37 14.63
N ALA A 149 5.75 -3.68 14.78
CA ALA A 149 4.73 -4.68 14.43
C ALA A 149 3.41 -4.43 15.19
N GLY A 150 2.28 -4.63 14.49
CA GLY A 150 0.93 -4.43 15.02
C GLY A 150 0.53 -2.98 15.32
N ALA A 151 1.35 -2.00 14.95
CA ALA A 151 1.04 -0.59 15.18
C ALA A 151 -0.07 -0.08 14.26
N VAL A 152 -0.90 0.86 14.74
CA VAL A 152 -1.88 1.59 13.94
C VAL A 152 -1.45 3.05 13.83
N VAL A 153 -0.93 3.43 12.66
CA VAL A 153 -0.37 4.77 12.43
C VAL A 153 -1.45 5.70 11.91
N THR A 154 -1.78 6.71 12.72
CA THR A 154 -2.87 7.66 12.47
C THR A 154 -2.37 9.07 12.16
N LYS A 155 -1.06 9.32 12.25
CA LYS A 155 -0.39 10.60 12.02
C LYS A 155 0.96 10.35 11.37
N ASP A 156 1.50 11.38 10.73
CA ASP A 156 2.84 11.31 10.12
C ASP A 156 3.90 10.87 11.13
N VAL A 157 4.86 10.10 10.62
CA VAL A 157 6.02 9.61 11.37
C VAL A 157 7.26 10.36 10.89
N ALA A 158 7.95 11.01 11.81
CA ALA A 158 9.15 11.77 11.47
C ALA A 158 10.27 10.85 10.95
N PRO A 159 11.13 11.33 10.04
CA PRO A 159 12.30 10.58 9.59
C PRO A 159 13.18 10.10 10.73
N GLY A 160 13.75 8.91 10.60
CA GLY A 160 14.70 8.35 11.58
C GLY A 160 14.09 8.11 12.97
N THR A 161 12.77 7.92 13.08
CA THR A 161 12.11 7.64 14.35
C THR A 161 11.44 6.26 14.37
N ILE A 162 11.30 5.70 15.56
CA ILE A 162 10.57 4.46 15.80
C ILE A 162 9.26 4.80 16.50
N VAL A 163 8.14 4.33 15.92
CA VAL A 163 6.79 4.46 16.48
C VAL A 163 6.17 3.09 16.70
N GLY A 164 5.23 2.97 17.65
CA GLY A 164 4.51 1.72 17.90
C GLY A 164 3.26 1.91 18.74
N GLY A 165 2.42 0.88 18.80
CA GLY A 165 1.16 0.86 19.55
C GLY A 165 -0.06 1.23 18.70
N ASN A 166 -1.25 1.28 19.33
CA ASN A 166 -2.54 1.65 18.75
C ASN A 166 -3.26 2.67 19.65
N PRO A 167 -3.35 3.95 19.24
CA PRO A 167 -2.66 4.55 18.10
C PRO A 167 -1.14 4.62 18.32
N ALA A 168 -0.37 4.58 17.23
CA ALA A 168 1.08 4.60 17.28
C ALA A 168 1.62 5.88 17.94
N LYS A 169 2.61 5.72 18.79
CA LYS A 169 3.31 6.80 19.53
C LYS A 169 4.82 6.68 19.29
N PHE A 170 5.50 7.80 19.41
CA PHE A 170 6.96 7.84 19.39
C PHE A 170 7.55 6.96 20.50
N ILE A 171 8.55 6.16 20.18
CA ILE A 171 9.30 5.33 21.11
C ILE A 171 10.71 5.88 21.30
N LYS A 172 11.46 6.04 20.23
CA LYS A 172 12.85 6.57 20.22
C LYS A 172 13.29 6.92 18.80
N ASN A 173 14.45 7.53 18.66
CA ASN A 173 15.13 7.65 17.37
C ASN A 173 15.83 6.34 16.99
N VAL A 174 16.05 6.13 15.68
CA VAL A 174 16.80 5.00 15.12
C VAL A 174 18.27 5.13 15.47
#